data_8b113cdeb860cbd76d21f31c16522dbb
#
_entry.id   8b113cdeb860cbd76d21f31c16522dbb
#
_cell.length_a   1.000
_cell.length_b   1.000
_cell.length_c   1.000
_cell.angle_alpha   90.00
_cell.angle_beta   90.00
_cell.angle_gamma   90.00
#
_symmetry.space_group_name_H-M   'P 1'
#
loop_
_entity.id
_entity.type
_entity.pdbx_description
1 polymer ?
#
loop_
_entity_poly.entity_id
_entity_poly.type
_entity_poly.pdbx_seq_one_letter_code
_entity_poly.pdbx_strand_id
1 'polypeptide(L)'
;MIRPIHAVSMAFLLALSGVAGGAVAHAGPLPPCTYTLSPPAVGPGGVTATAELAGCGPAGGPYKAVACLLGADGVTHCAQGSGADPATITVPYQPGTTYIATGRGCPVWLGQNVAPDCQLLGPLNATL
;
A
#
# COMPACT_ATOMS: atom_id res chain seq x y z
N MET A 1 -55.36 -42.37 24.38
CA MET A 1 -53.99 -42.67 24.79
C MET A 1 -53.09 -41.69 23.96
N ILE A 2 -52.60 -40.74 24.65
CA ILE A 2 -51.72 -39.72 24.01
C ILE A 2 -50.28 -40.19 24.22
N ARG A 3 -49.57 -40.42 23.13
CA ARG A 3 -48.13 -40.70 23.19
C ARG A 3 -47.38 -39.39 23.19
N PRO A 4 -46.45 -39.16 24.08
CA PRO A 4 -45.63 -37.99 24.01
C PRO A 4 -44.63 -38.14 22.86
N ILE A 5 -44.65 -37.18 21.97
CA ILE A 5 -43.66 -37.05 20.94
C ILE A 5 -42.41 -36.43 21.59
N HIS A 6 -41.39 -37.21 21.68
CA HIS A 6 -40.11 -36.71 22.12
C HIS A 6 -39.50 -35.95 20.97
N ALA A 7 -39.57 -34.63 21.03
CA ALA A 7 -38.80 -33.77 20.16
C ALA A 7 -37.35 -33.87 20.57
N VAL A 8 -36.58 -34.58 19.76
CA VAL A 8 -35.14 -34.55 19.86
C VAL A 8 -34.67 -33.25 19.26
N SER A 9 -34.40 -32.28 20.11
CA SER A 9 -33.70 -31.09 19.69
C SER A 9 -32.25 -31.43 19.42
N MET A 10 -31.94 -31.65 18.17
CA MET A 10 -30.54 -31.61 17.73
C MET A 10 -30.07 -30.20 17.78
N ALA A 11 -29.35 -29.86 18.81
CA ALA A 11 -28.54 -28.66 18.83
C ALA A 11 -27.38 -28.86 17.86
N PHE A 12 -27.51 -28.27 16.68
CA PHE A 12 -26.38 -28.12 15.80
C PHE A 12 -25.46 -27.06 16.41
N LEU A 13 -24.48 -27.51 17.12
CA LEU A 13 -23.32 -26.69 17.42
C LEU A 13 -22.56 -26.48 16.10
N LEU A 14 -22.89 -25.42 15.41
CA LEU A 14 -22.01 -24.85 14.42
C LEU A 14 -20.80 -24.32 15.16
N ALA A 15 -19.80 -25.16 15.27
CA ALA A 15 -18.47 -24.68 15.56
C ALA A 15 -18.05 -23.82 14.38
N LEU A 16 -18.35 -22.56 14.46
CA LEU A 16 -17.66 -21.57 13.68
C LEU A 16 -16.20 -21.60 14.17
N SER A 17 -15.43 -22.49 13.60
CA SER A 17 -14.01 -22.27 13.55
C SER A 17 -13.82 -21.04 12.70
N GLY A 18 -13.91 -19.89 13.34
CA GLY A 18 -13.45 -18.67 12.77
C GLY A 18 -11.98 -18.87 12.49
N VAL A 19 -11.67 -19.32 11.30
CA VAL A 19 -10.39 -19.03 10.73
C VAL A 19 -10.45 -17.51 10.62
N ALA A 20 -9.95 -16.84 11.63
CA ALA A 20 -9.49 -15.49 11.43
C ALA A 20 -8.64 -15.59 10.20
N GLY A 21 -9.14 -15.05 9.06
CA GLY A 21 -8.38 -14.99 7.82
C GLY A 21 -7.08 -14.34 8.19
N GLY A 22 -6.16 -15.15 8.66
CA GLY A 22 -4.89 -14.72 9.10
C GLY A 22 -4.30 -14.02 7.91
N ALA A 23 -4.01 -12.76 8.06
CA ALA A 23 -2.98 -12.18 7.25
C ALA A 23 -1.90 -13.24 7.17
N VAL A 24 -1.71 -13.80 5.99
CA VAL A 24 -0.66 -14.78 5.78
C VAL A 24 0.60 -14.05 6.16
N ALA A 25 1.12 -14.37 7.32
CA ALA A 25 2.42 -13.88 7.70
C ALA A 25 3.37 -14.40 6.63
N HIS A 26 3.79 -13.54 5.76
CA HIS A 26 4.88 -13.87 4.88
C HIS A 26 6.08 -14.16 5.75
N ALA A 27 6.46 -15.43 5.81
CA ALA A 27 7.66 -15.89 6.48
C ALA A 27 8.91 -15.48 5.70
N GLY A 28 8.88 -14.35 5.02
CA GLY A 28 10.02 -13.79 4.33
C GLY A 28 10.81 -12.84 5.22
N PRO A 29 12.07 -12.56 4.90
CA PRO A 29 12.83 -11.54 5.60
C PRO A 29 12.12 -10.20 5.48
N LEU A 30 12.16 -9.41 6.56
CA LEU A 30 11.65 -8.05 6.55
C LEU A 30 12.42 -7.23 5.50
N PRO A 31 11.74 -6.35 4.76
CA PRO A 31 12.44 -5.46 3.84
C PRO A 31 13.41 -4.54 4.61
N PRO A 32 14.53 -4.15 3.99
CA PRO A 32 15.50 -3.28 4.68
C PRO A 32 14.94 -1.92 5.04
N CYS A 33 14.00 -1.39 4.26
CA CYS A 33 13.30 -0.14 4.51
C CYS A 33 11.83 -0.27 4.14
N THR A 34 11.00 0.57 4.75
CA THR A 34 9.59 0.72 4.42
C THR A 34 9.30 2.13 3.91
N TYR A 35 8.34 2.23 3.01
CA TYR A 35 7.94 3.47 2.36
C TYR A 35 6.44 3.65 2.45
N THR A 36 5.98 4.89 2.36
CA THR A 36 4.58 5.26 2.33
C THR A 36 4.26 6.08 1.09
N LEU A 37 3.00 6.06 0.68
CA LEU A 37 2.48 6.87 -0.41
C LEU A 37 1.29 7.66 0.11
N SER A 38 1.26 8.97 -0.15
CA SER A 38 0.10 9.79 0.15
C SER A 38 -0.97 9.64 -0.95
N PRO A 39 -2.26 9.69 -0.59
CA PRO A 39 -3.32 9.76 -1.60
C PRO A 39 -3.23 11.06 -2.41
N PRO A 40 -3.76 11.09 -3.64
CA PRO A 40 -3.82 12.32 -4.41
C PRO A 40 -4.57 13.41 -3.63
N ALA A 41 -4.00 14.61 -3.58
CA ALA A 41 -4.57 15.75 -2.88
C ALA A 41 -4.35 17.06 -3.65
N VAL A 42 -5.33 17.95 -3.59
CA VAL A 42 -5.21 19.28 -4.19
C VAL A 42 -4.30 20.14 -3.35
N GLY A 43 -3.34 20.77 -3.98
CA GLY A 43 -2.43 21.73 -3.38
C GLY A 43 -2.27 22.96 -4.26
N PRO A 44 -1.39 23.92 -3.87
CA PRO A 44 -1.23 25.19 -4.58
C PRO A 44 -0.74 25.03 -6.02
N GLY A 45 -0.04 23.96 -6.33
CA GLY A 45 0.51 23.73 -7.68
C GLY A 45 -0.29 22.75 -8.54
N GLY A 46 -1.39 22.20 -8.03
CA GLY A 46 -2.18 21.17 -8.69
C GLY A 46 -2.48 20.00 -7.77
N VAL A 47 -2.61 18.80 -8.33
CA VAL A 47 -2.78 17.56 -7.57
C VAL A 47 -1.43 16.92 -7.31
N THR A 48 -1.17 16.55 -6.08
CA THR A 48 0.12 15.97 -5.65
C THR A 48 -0.07 14.60 -5.02
N ALA A 49 0.95 13.76 -5.15
CA ALA A 49 1.15 12.57 -4.36
C ALA A 49 2.65 12.43 -4.03
N THR A 50 2.94 11.93 -2.85
CA THR A 50 4.31 11.81 -2.36
C THR A 50 4.59 10.39 -1.90
N ALA A 51 5.68 9.82 -2.39
CA ALA A 51 6.25 8.60 -1.88
C ALA A 51 7.46 8.96 -1.01
N GLU A 52 7.48 8.46 0.21
CA GLU A 52 8.54 8.80 1.15
C GLU A 52 8.98 7.62 2.00
N LEU A 53 10.20 7.71 2.47
CA LEU A 53 10.77 6.74 3.40
C LEU A 53 10.06 6.85 4.74
N ALA A 54 9.54 5.72 5.24
CA ALA A 54 9.00 5.63 6.58
C ALA A 54 10.08 5.27 7.60
N GLY A 55 11.00 4.40 7.24
CA GLY A 55 12.11 4.02 8.08
C GLY A 55 12.89 2.85 7.53
N CYS A 56 14.10 2.66 8.03
CA CYS A 56 14.97 1.55 7.71
C CYS A 56 15.35 0.78 8.97
N GLY A 57 15.52 -0.52 8.84
CA GLY A 57 16.20 -1.34 9.83
C GLY A 57 17.70 -1.08 9.84
N PRO A 58 18.43 -1.67 10.81
CA PRO A 58 19.86 -1.38 10.99
C PRO A 58 20.73 -1.82 9.80
N ALA A 59 20.28 -2.78 9.00
CA ALA A 59 21.01 -3.28 7.84
C ALA A 59 20.53 -2.66 6.53
N GLY A 60 19.58 -1.74 6.56
CA GLY A 60 18.98 -1.15 5.39
C GLY A 60 19.37 0.31 5.18
N GLY A 61 19.33 0.74 3.94
CA GLY A 61 19.49 2.13 3.55
C GLY A 61 18.52 2.49 2.44
N PRO A 62 18.07 3.76 2.36
CA PRO A 62 17.23 4.20 1.27
C PRO A 62 18.05 4.38 0.00
N TYR A 63 17.50 3.95 -1.14
CA TYR A 63 18.13 4.16 -2.44
C TYR A 63 17.36 5.17 -3.27
N LYS A 64 16.06 4.95 -3.47
CA LYS A 64 15.19 5.89 -4.16
C LYS A 64 13.73 5.64 -3.85
N ALA A 65 12.93 6.67 -4.04
CA ALA A 65 11.48 6.59 -4.08
C ALA A 65 10.96 7.09 -5.43
N VAL A 66 9.84 6.56 -5.87
CA VAL A 66 9.14 6.99 -7.09
C VAL A 66 7.68 7.20 -6.74
N ALA A 67 7.12 8.34 -7.12
CA ALA A 67 5.70 8.62 -7.04
C ALA A 67 5.16 8.87 -8.44
N CYS A 68 4.01 8.30 -8.76
CA CYS A 68 3.34 8.44 -10.04
C CYS A 68 1.89 8.87 -9.85
N LEU A 69 1.39 9.71 -10.73
CA LEU A 69 -0.02 10.10 -10.80
C LEU A 69 -0.56 9.89 -12.20
N LEU A 70 -1.68 9.18 -12.29
CA LEU A 70 -2.52 9.20 -13.48
C LEU A 70 -3.35 10.48 -13.42
N GLY A 71 -3.10 11.39 -14.36
CA GLY A 71 -3.74 12.68 -14.45
C GLY A 71 -5.02 12.67 -15.28
N ALA A 72 -5.65 13.86 -15.39
CA ALA A 72 -6.86 14.05 -16.19
C ALA A 72 -6.64 13.84 -17.71
N ASP A 73 -5.40 13.94 -18.15
CA ASP A 73 -4.98 13.68 -19.54
C ASP A 73 -4.91 12.17 -19.89
N GLY A 74 -5.13 11.28 -18.91
CA GLY A 74 -5.01 9.84 -19.08
C GLY A 74 -3.57 9.33 -19.17
N VAL A 75 -2.60 10.18 -18.84
CA VAL A 75 -1.17 9.86 -18.86
C VAL A 75 -0.65 9.74 -17.43
N THR A 76 0.18 8.74 -17.18
CA THR A 76 0.86 8.59 -15.91
C THR A 76 2.16 9.40 -15.91
N HIS A 77 2.26 10.31 -14.95
CA HIS A 77 3.45 11.13 -14.72
C HIS A 77 4.13 10.67 -13.44
N CYS A 78 5.46 10.61 -13.45
CA CYS A 78 6.24 10.14 -12.30
C CYS A 78 7.36 11.13 -11.96
N ALA A 79 7.72 11.12 -10.68
CA ALA A 79 8.86 11.82 -10.13
C ALA A 79 9.66 10.89 -9.24
N GLN A 80 10.96 11.17 -9.08
CA GLN A 80 11.87 10.39 -8.26
C GLN A 80 12.51 11.25 -7.18
N GLY A 81 12.75 10.63 -6.02
CA GLY A 81 13.63 11.15 -4.98
C GLY A 81 14.77 10.16 -4.75
N SER A 82 15.99 10.67 -4.64
CA SER A 82 17.20 9.88 -4.42
C SER A 82 17.51 9.74 -2.93
N GLY A 83 18.02 8.59 -2.52
CA GLY A 83 18.35 8.35 -1.12
C GLY A 83 17.11 8.45 -0.23
N ALA A 84 17.19 9.26 0.81
CA ALA A 84 16.10 9.52 1.74
C ALA A 84 15.14 10.63 1.28
N ASP A 85 15.39 11.26 0.14
CA ASP A 85 14.56 12.34 -0.36
C ASP A 85 13.19 11.82 -0.79
N PRO A 86 12.09 12.48 -0.43
CA PRO A 86 10.77 12.11 -0.91
C PRO A 86 10.63 12.37 -2.41
N ALA A 87 9.81 11.56 -3.07
CA ALA A 87 9.39 11.77 -4.44
C ALA A 87 8.01 12.42 -4.45
N THR A 88 7.90 13.61 -4.99
CA THR A 88 6.61 14.32 -5.11
C THR A 88 6.31 14.57 -6.57
N ILE A 89 5.17 14.06 -7.02
CA ILE A 89 4.64 14.32 -8.35
C ILE A 89 3.46 15.30 -8.26
N THR A 90 3.45 16.28 -9.17
CA THR A 90 2.38 17.27 -9.29
C THR A 90 1.86 17.26 -10.71
N VAL A 91 0.55 17.19 -10.87
CA VAL A 91 -0.14 17.25 -12.15
C VAL A 91 -1.22 18.33 -12.10
N PRO A 92 -1.66 18.87 -13.27
CA PRO A 92 -2.73 19.86 -13.28
C PRO A 92 -4.01 19.34 -12.65
N TYR A 93 -4.71 20.22 -11.93
CA TYR A 93 -5.99 19.91 -11.31
C TYR A 93 -7.16 20.20 -12.25
N GLN A 94 -8.03 19.20 -12.41
CA GLN A 94 -9.34 19.38 -13.03
C GLN A 94 -10.43 18.86 -12.09
N PRO A 95 -11.40 19.71 -11.70
CA PRO A 95 -12.49 19.32 -10.81
C PRO A 95 -13.26 18.11 -11.33
N GLY A 96 -13.66 17.21 -10.42
CA GLY A 96 -14.44 16.03 -10.75
C GLY A 96 -13.66 14.88 -11.37
N THR A 97 -12.33 14.98 -11.46
CA THR A 97 -11.46 13.93 -12.00
C THR A 97 -11.02 12.96 -10.91
N THR A 98 -10.99 11.68 -11.24
CA THR A 98 -10.37 10.67 -10.39
C THR A 98 -8.88 10.56 -10.71
N TYR A 99 -8.05 10.79 -9.72
CA TYR A 99 -6.61 10.64 -9.79
C TYR A 99 -6.19 9.35 -9.14
N ILE A 100 -5.18 8.69 -9.70
CA ILE A 100 -4.65 7.43 -9.16
C ILE A 100 -3.17 7.61 -8.89
N ALA A 101 -2.81 7.47 -7.60
CA ALA A 101 -1.42 7.48 -7.17
C ALA A 101 -0.89 6.07 -7.06
N THR A 102 0.29 5.85 -7.60
CA THR A 102 1.10 4.66 -7.42
C THR A 102 2.52 5.08 -7.09
N GLY A 103 3.29 4.14 -6.60
CA GLY A 103 4.69 4.43 -6.31
C GLY A 103 5.48 3.19 -6.00
N ARG A 104 6.73 3.40 -5.70
CA ARG A 104 7.62 2.35 -5.19
C ARG A 104 8.75 2.97 -4.38
N GLY A 105 9.15 2.24 -3.38
CA GLY A 105 10.33 2.55 -2.60
C GLY A 105 11.38 1.48 -2.80
N CYS A 106 12.57 1.87 -3.15
CA CYS A 106 13.66 0.96 -3.45
C CYS A 106 14.77 1.13 -2.41
N PRO A 107 14.89 0.18 -1.48
CA PRO A 107 15.97 0.20 -0.49
C PRO A 107 17.21 -0.50 -1.00
N VAL A 108 18.27 -0.46 -0.20
CA VAL A 108 19.46 -1.28 -0.37
C VAL A 108 19.80 -1.99 0.94
N TRP A 109 20.45 -3.15 0.82
CA TRP A 109 21.11 -3.79 1.95
C TRP A 109 22.52 -3.21 2.09
N LEU A 110 22.81 -2.64 3.25
CA LEU A 110 24.13 -2.09 3.52
C LEU A 110 25.16 -3.24 3.60
N GLY A 111 26.24 -3.08 2.87
CA GLY A 111 27.32 -4.08 2.83
C GLY A 111 27.03 -5.31 1.98
N GLN A 112 25.97 -5.32 1.19
CA GLN A 112 25.65 -6.42 0.28
C GLN A 112 25.59 -5.94 -1.17
N ASN A 113 25.97 -6.83 -2.10
CA ASN A 113 25.94 -6.55 -3.53
C ASN A 113 24.62 -6.94 -4.20
N VAL A 114 23.63 -7.38 -3.42
CA VAL A 114 22.31 -7.78 -3.91
C VAL A 114 21.33 -6.65 -3.67
N ALA A 115 20.70 -6.16 -4.75
CA ALA A 115 19.62 -5.20 -4.64
C ALA A 115 18.34 -5.92 -4.19
N PRO A 116 17.69 -5.49 -3.10
CA PRO A 116 16.39 -6.01 -2.73
C PRO A 116 15.32 -5.52 -3.71
N ASP A 117 14.17 -6.21 -3.71
CA ASP A 117 13.02 -5.77 -4.48
C ASP A 117 12.49 -4.43 -3.97
N CYS A 118 12.00 -3.60 -4.90
CA CYS A 118 11.29 -2.38 -4.53
C CYS A 118 9.95 -2.73 -3.89
N GLN A 119 9.56 -1.98 -2.88
CA GLN A 119 8.22 -2.03 -2.31
C GLN A 119 7.25 -1.32 -3.25
N LEU A 120 6.20 -2.01 -3.70
CA LEU A 120 5.12 -1.39 -4.48
C LEU A 120 4.16 -0.66 -3.55
N LEU A 121 3.78 0.55 -3.94
CA LEU A 121 2.90 1.44 -3.18
C LEU A 121 1.64 1.75 -3.96
N GLY A 122 0.51 1.76 -3.28
CA GLY A 122 -0.79 1.99 -3.92
C GLY A 122 -1.30 0.77 -4.69
N PRO A 123 -2.28 0.99 -5.60
CA PRO A 123 -2.83 2.29 -5.98
C PRO A 123 -3.72 2.92 -4.90
N LEU A 124 -3.70 4.26 -4.86
CA LEU A 124 -4.58 5.08 -4.03
C LEU A 124 -5.37 6.02 -4.93
N ASN A 125 -6.68 6.02 -4.81
CA ASN A 125 -7.57 6.81 -5.66
C ASN A 125 -8.17 7.96 -4.88
N ALA A 126 -8.36 9.10 -5.55
CA ALA A 126 -9.16 10.21 -5.02
C ALA A 126 -9.87 10.93 -6.17
N THR A 127 -11.15 11.14 -6.02
CA THR A 127 -11.93 12.01 -6.90
C THR A 127 -11.98 13.39 -6.28
N LEU A 128 -11.46 14.38 -6.97
CA LEU A 128 -11.20 15.71 -6.42
C LEU A 128 -11.98 16.80 -7.16
#